data_07997417fc1e2059b0b9b1b93c936885
#
_entry.id   07997417fc1e2059b0b9b1b93c936885
#
_cell.length_a   1.000
_cell.length_b   1.000
_cell.length_c   1.000
_cell.angle_alpha   90.00
_cell.angle_beta   90.00
_cell.angle_gamma   90.00
#
_symmetry.space_group_name_H-M   'P 1'
#
loop_
_entity.id
_entity.type
_entity.pdbx_description
1 polymer ?
#
loop_
_entity_poly.entity_id
_entity_poly.type
_entity_poly.pdbx_seq_one_letter_code
_entity_poly.pdbx_strand_id
1 'polypeptide(L)'
;MKRFSQRSHLVTLSEINVTPLLDLAFVLLIIFVITTPLLEQGINLKLPAGGRPDTTITKSDIRTVEIDPSGSYMLDRKRMSLNELEAALIAANRANPKTVVNIRADKDGKNKDLFAVIDRCQRNGITRFSLRTEPTTNR
;
A
#
# COMPACT_ATOMS: atom_id res chain seq x y z
N MET A 1 55.24 -29.96 59.12
CA MET A 1 54.00 -29.14 59.03
C MET A 1 53.73 -28.88 57.56
N LYS A 2 52.72 -29.51 57.00
CA LYS A 2 52.30 -29.30 55.65
C LYS A 2 51.30 -28.18 55.57
N ARG A 3 51.67 -27.06 55.03
CA ARG A 3 50.72 -25.95 54.73
C ARG A 3 49.93 -26.34 53.47
N PHE A 4 48.71 -26.67 53.64
CA PHE A 4 47.76 -26.74 52.55
C PHE A 4 47.46 -25.33 52.08
N SER A 5 48.05 -24.92 50.98
CA SER A 5 47.63 -23.74 50.25
C SER A 5 46.25 -24.01 49.65
N GLN A 6 45.22 -23.46 50.27
CA GLN A 6 43.95 -23.37 49.63
C GLN A 6 44.07 -22.40 48.48
N ARG A 7 44.26 -22.94 47.30
CA ARG A 7 43.99 -22.18 46.07
C ARG A 7 42.50 -21.95 46.05
N SER A 8 42.09 -20.78 46.43
CA SER A 8 40.77 -20.30 46.11
C SER A 8 40.61 -20.39 44.61
N HIS A 9 39.82 -21.35 44.19
CA HIS A 9 39.29 -21.30 42.84
C HIS A 9 38.50 -20.00 42.74
N LEU A 10 39.15 -19.02 42.13
CA LEU A 10 38.40 -17.90 41.58
C LEU A 10 37.41 -18.51 40.59
N VAL A 11 36.15 -18.53 41.00
CA VAL A 11 35.08 -18.81 40.11
C VAL A 11 35.22 -17.80 39.00
N THR A 12 35.69 -18.26 37.88
CA THR A 12 35.67 -17.49 36.67
C THR A 12 34.25 -17.07 36.49
N LEU A 13 33.96 -15.81 36.71
CA LEU A 13 32.74 -15.22 36.24
C LEU A 13 32.56 -15.67 34.83
N SER A 14 31.63 -16.55 34.61
CA SER A 14 31.32 -17.02 33.28
C SER A 14 31.05 -15.78 32.44
N GLU A 15 32.01 -15.46 31.61
CA GLU A 15 31.89 -14.37 30.67
C GLU A 15 30.62 -14.64 29.87
N ILE A 16 29.63 -13.79 30.07
CA ILE A 16 28.40 -13.86 29.31
C ILE A 16 28.79 -13.69 27.86
N ASN A 17 28.67 -14.76 27.10
CA ASN A 17 28.94 -14.68 25.69
C ASN A 17 27.89 -13.78 25.05
N VAL A 18 28.27 -12.57 24.67
CA VAL A 18 27.39 -11.58 24.07
C VAL A 18 27.10 -11.86 22.59
N THR A 19 27.79 -12.81 21.98
CA THR A 19 27.62 -13.15 20.56
C THR A 19 26.17 -13.55 20.22
N PRO A 20 25.46 -14.43 20.99
CA PRO A 20 24.05 -14.73 20.72
C PRO A 20 23.14 -13.52 20.88
N LEU A 21 23.47 -12.60 21.79
CA LEU A 21 22.68 -11.38 22.00
C LEU A 21 22.87 -10.40 20.83
N LEU A 22 24.10 -10.28 20.32
CA LEU A 22 24.39 -9.47 19.14
C LEU A 22 23.69 -10.02 17.90
N ASP A 23 23.68 -11.33 17.72
CA ASP A 23 23.02 -11.98 16.59
C ASP A 23 21.50 -11.72 16.63
N LEU A 24 20.89 -11.86 17.81
CA LEU A 24 19.48 -11.51 17.99
C LEU A 24 19.22 -10.04 17.66
N ALA A 25 20.07 -9.14 18.11
CA ALA A 25 19.96 -7.71 17.82
C ALA A 25 20.08 -7.41 16.32
N PHE A 26 21.01 -8.06 15.63
CA PHE A 26 21.17 -7.92 14.17
C PHE A 26 19.98 -8.47 13.40
N VAL A 27 19.46 -9.61 13.80
CA VAL A 27 18.26 -10.19 13.16
C VAL A 27 17.07 -9.26 13.31
N LEU A 28 16.84 -8.72 14.50
CA LEU A 28 15.78 -7.74 14.75
C LEU A 28 15.99 -6.46 13.92
N LEU A 29 17.22 -5.97 13.82
CA LEU A 29 17.56 -4.83 13.00
C LEU A 29 17.24 -5.07 11.53
N ILE A 30 17.65 -6.21 11.00
CA ILE A 30 17.36 -6.59 9.60
C ILE A 30 15.86 -6.67 9.35
N ILE A 31 15.12 -7.31 10.25
CA ILE A 31 13.65 -7.39 10.15
C ILE A 31 13.05 -5.97 10.14
N PHE A 32 13.52 -5.08 11.01
CA PHE A 32 13.07 -3.69 11.03
C PHE A 32 13.34 -2.96 9.72
N VAL A 33 14.56 -3.10 9.18
CA VAL A 33 14.96 -2.43 7.94
C VAL A 33 14.16 -2.91 6.74
N ILE A 34 13.83 -4.20 6.67
CA ILE A 34 13.04 -4.73 5.54
C ILE A 34 11.54 -4.52 5.70
N THR A 35 11.02 -4.38 6.93
CA THR A 35 9.59 -4.18 7.16
C THR A 35 9.18 -2.70 7.08
N THR A 36 10.06 -1.78 7.47
CA THR A 36 9.76 -0.34 7.47
C THR A 36 9.36 0.19 6.08
N PRO A 37 10.08 -0.07 5.00
CA PRO A 37 9.68 0.44 3.68
C PRO A 37 8.40 -0.18 3.15
N LEU A 38 8.01 -1.36 3.63
CA LEU A 38 6.74 -1.97 3.24
C LEU A 38 5.52 -1.24 3.84
N LEU A 39 5.71 -0.59 4.99
CA LEU A 39 4.68 0.22 5.62
C LEU A 39 4.59 1.63 5.00
N GLU A 40 5.70 2.13 4.44
CA GLU A 40 5.77 3.46 3.82
C GLU A 40 5.32 3.47 2.35
N GLN A 41 5.08 2.32 1.73
CA GLN A 41 4.54 2.22 0.38
C GLN A 41 3.02 2.51 0.30
N GLY A 42 2.44 2.98 1.38
CA GLY A 42 1.27 3.83 1.25
C GLY A 42 1.70 5.06 0.46
N ILE A 43 1.42 5.07 -0.83
CA ILE A 43 1.60 6.26 -1.65
C ILE A 43 0.85 7.37 -0.95
N ASN A 44 1.57 8.23 -0.23
CA ASN A 44 1.07 9.52 0.20
C ASN A 44 0.89 10.35 -1.06
N LEU A 45 -0.12 10.04 -1.82
CA LEU A 45 -0.69 10.99 -2.74
C LEU A 45 -1.15 12.17 -1.87
N LYS A 46 -0.30 13.16 -1.76
CA LYS A 46 -0.74 14.48 -1.31
C LYS A 46 -1.75 14.93 -2.34
N LEU A 47 -3.00 14.61 -2.07
CA LEU A 47 -4.10 15.27 -2.76
C LEU A 47 -3.88 16.77 -2.56
N PRO A 48 -3.86 17.57 -3.63
CA PRO A 48 -3.80 18.99 -3.47
C PRO A 48 -4.87 19.40 -2.45
N ALA A 49 -4.46 20.12 -1.42
CA ALA A 49 -5.39 20.66 -0.43
C ALA A 49 -6.23 21.74 -1.12
N GLY A 50 -7.28 21.33 -1.74
CA GLY A 50 -8.22 22.14 -2.48
C GLY A 50 -9.63 21.62 -2.26
N GLY A 51 -10.20 21.90 -1.12
CA GLY A 51 -11.60 21.60 -0.88
C GLY A 51 -11.84 21.09 0.54
N ARG A 52 -12.65 21.83 1.24
CA ARG A 52 -13.17 21.52 2.58
C ARG A 52 -13.57 20.06 2.73
N PRO A 53 -13.29 19.41 3.88
CA PRO A 53 -13.69 18.03 4.15
C PRO A 53 -15.17 17.92 4.57
N ASP A 54 -16.07 18.69 3.98
CA ASP A 54 -17.47 18.76 4.39
C ASP A 54 -18.43 18.09 3.40
N THR A 55 -18.01 17.01 2.78
CA THR A 55 -18.98 16.24 2.00
C THR A 55 -18.92 14.79 2.45
N THR A 56 -19.96 14.37 3.15
CA THR A 56 -20.29 12.96 3.35
C THR A 56 -20.38 12.30 1.98
N ILE A 57 -19.31 11.60 1.60
CA ILE A 57 -19.30 10.79 0.38
C ILE A 57 -20.20 9.59 0.63
N THR A 58 -21.34 9.56 -0.05
CA THR A 58 -22.25 8.44 -0.01
C THR A 58 -21.78 7.34 -0.98
N LYS A 59 -22.17 6.11 -0.73
CA LYS A 59 -21.81 4.98 -1.61
C LYS A 59 -22.28 5.19 -3.06
N SER A 60 -23.36 5.97 -3.27
CA SER A 60 -23.85 6.33 -4.59
C SER A 60 -22.92 7.27 -5.37
N ASP A 61 -22.03 7.96 -4.68
CA ASP A 61 -21.08 8.88 -5.30
C ASP A 61 -19.79 8.17 -5.76
N ILE A 62 -19.63 6.92 -5.39
CA ILE A 62 -18.44 6.12 -5.69
C ILE A 62 -18.68 5.26 -6.93
N ARG A 63 -17.81 5.40 -7.92
CA ARG A 63 -17.72 4.51 -9.08
C ARG A 63 -16.45 3.68 -8.99
N THR A 64 -16.58 2.38 -9.04
CA THR A 64 -15.44 1.47 -8.92
C THR A 64 -15.00 0.99 -10.29
N VAL A 65 -13.75 1.30 -10.63
CA VAL A 65 -13.06 0.82 -11.83
C VAL A 65 -12.10 -0.28 -11.41
N GLU A 66 -12.25 -1.46 -11.96
CA GLU A 66 -11.34 -2.57 -11.75
C GLU A 66 -10.53 -2.82 -13.02
N ILE A 67 -9.24 -3.03 -12.84
CA ILE A 67 -8.30 -3.32 -13.93
C ILE A 67 -7.72 -4.71 -13.69
N ASP A 68 -8.04 -5.60 -14.62
CA ASP A 68 -7.58 -6.99 -14.61
C ASP A 68 -6.10 -7.06 -15.09
N PRO A 69 -5.31 -8.05 -14.64
CA PRO A 69 -3.96 -8.31 -15.16
C PRO A 69 -3.85 -8.43 -16.67
N SER A 70 -4.92 -8.87 -17.31
CA SER A 70 -5.01 -8.97 -18.78
C SER A 70 -5.17 -7.61 -19.49
N GLY A 71 -5.39 -6.52 -18.74
CA GLY A 71 -5.65 -5.20 -19.28
C GLY A 71 -7.12 -4.92 -19.62
N SER A 72 -8.03 -5.76 -19.13
CA SER A 72 -9.47 -5.54 -19.25
C SER A 72 -9.96 -4.59 -18.18
N TYR A 73 -10.92 -3.75 -18.52
CA TYR A 73 -11.53 -2.79 -17.61
C TYR A 73 -12.94 -3.22 -17.23
N MET A 74 -13.28 -2.98 -15.97
CA MET A 74 -14.64 -3.18 -15.47
C MET A 74 -15.09 -1.94 -14.69
N LEU A 75 -16.29 -1.49 -14.92
CA LEU A 75 -16.95 -0.44 -14.16
C LEU A 75 -18.16 -1.03 -13.45
N ASP A 76 -18.19 -0.92 -12.13
CA ASP A 76 -19.28 -1.44 -11.30
C ASP A 76 -19.65 -2.90 -11.65
N ARG A 77 -18.62 -3.75 -11.85
CA ARG A 77 -18.69 -5.16 -12.24
C ARG A 77 -19.12 -5.43 -13.69
N LYS A 78 -19.23 -4.42 -14.51
CA LYS A 78 -19.53 -4.56 -15.93
C LYS A 78 -18.27 -4.39 -16.77
N ARG A 79 -17.91 -5.40 -17.54
CA ARG A 79 -16.75 -5.34 -18.45
C ARG A 79 -17.00 -4.39 -19.61
N MET A 80 -16.02 -3.56 -19.92
CA MET A 80 -16.10 -2.59 -21.02
C MET A 80 -14.73 -2.23 -21.56
N SER A 81 -14.70 -1.61 -22.72
CA SER A 81 -13.48 -1.07 -23.31
C SER A 81 -13.06 0.24 -22.62
N LEU A 82 -11.82 0.68 -22.85
CA LEU A 82 -11.33 1.95 -22.32
C LEU A 82 -12.17 3.15 -22.78
N ASN A 83 -12.61 3.16 -24.04
CA ASN A 83 -13.44 4.23 -24.59
C ASN A 83 -14.83 4.25 -23.96
N GLU A 84 -15.44 3.09 -23.77
CA GLU A 84 -16.73 2.94 -23.09
C GLU A 84 -16.63 3.35 -21.62
N LEU A 85 -15.53 2.99 -20.95
CA LEU A 85 -15.23 3.38 -19.60
C LEU A 85 -15.12 4.90 -19.46
N GLU A 86 -14.39 5.54 -20.37
CA GLU A 86 -14.27 7.00 -20.43
C GLU A 86 -15.63 7.68 -20.57
N ALA A 87 -16.43 7.24 -21.53
CA ALA A 87 -17.77 7.78 -21.75
C ALA A 87 -18.68 7.61 -20.53
N ALA A 88 -18.65 6.44 -19.88
CA ALA A 88 -19.42 6.16 -18.69
C ALA A 88 -18.99 7.02 -17.49
N LEU A 89 -17.70 7.24 -17.29
CA LEU A 89 -17.17 8.09 -16.23
C LEU A 89 -17.52 9.56 -16.46
N ILE A 90 -17.43 10.04 -17.68
CA ILE A 90 -17.85 11.40 -18.05
C ILE A 90 -19.35 11.60 -17.76
N ALA A 91 -20.18 10.64 -18.17
CA ALA A 91 -21.60 10.70 -17.90
C ALA A 91 -21.91 10.70 -16.41
N ALA A 92 -21.25 9.86 -15.63
CA ALA A 92 -21.40 9.82 -14.18
C ALA A 92 -20.96 11.12 -13.51
N ASN A 93 -19.87 11.71 -13.93
CA ASN A 93 -19.38 12.98 -13.38
C ASN A 93 -20.29 14.16 -13.74
N ARG A 94 -20.88 14.15 -14.93
CA ARG A 94 -21.88 15.17 -15.34
C ARG A 94 -23.17 15.06 -14.54
N ALA A 95 -23.61 13.84 -14.28
CA ALA A 95 -24.81 13.59 -13.50
C ALA A 95 -24.60 13.95 -12.00
N ASN A 96 -23.40 13.70 -11.48
CA ASN A 96 -23.02 14.01 -10.11
C ASN A 96 -21.58 14.51 -10.03
N PRO A 97 -21.34 15.82 -9.87
CA PRO A 97 -20.01 16.41 -9.75
C PRO A 97 -19.22 15.93 -8.53
N LYS A 98 -19.89 15.31 -7.56
CA LYS A 98 -19.28 14.72 -6.36
C LYS A 98 -18.73 13.31 -6.60
N THR A 99 -18.88 12.77 -7.79
CA THR A 99 -18.44 11.43 -8.13
C THR A 99 -16.97 11.23 -7.85
N VAL A 100 -16.66 10.19 -7.10
CA VAL A 100 -15.31 9.72 -6.81
C VAL A 100 -15.06 8.43 -7.56
N VAL A 101 -14.02 8.40 -8.36
CA VAL A 101 -13.60 7.20 -9.08
C VAL A 101 -12.63 6.40 -8.20
N ASN A 102 -13.07 5.24 -7.77
CA ASN A 102 -12.23 4.32 -7.01
C ASN A 102 -11.59 3.31 -7.98
N ILE A 103 -10.29 3.41 -8.16
CA ILE A 103 -9.55 2.55 -9.08
C ILE A 103 -8.90 1.42 -8.30
N ARG A 104 -9.23 0.18 -8.68
CA ARG A 104 -8.66 -1.04 -8.15
C ARG A 104 -7.85 -1.72 -9.25
N ALA A 105 -6.55 -1.68 -9.15
CA ALA A 105 -5.66 -2.35 -10.07
C ALA A 105 -5.12 -3.63 -9.43
N ASP A 106 -5.08 -4.71 -10.21
CA ASP A 106 -4.43 -5.93 -9.77
C ASP A 106 -2.91 -5.71 -9.66
N LYS A 107 -2.30 -6.38 -8.67
CA LYS A 107 -0.85 -6.28 -8.41
C LYS A 107 0.00 -6.71 -9.62
N ASP A 108 -0.47 -7.67 -10.37
CA ASP A 108 0.20 -8.21 -11.57
C ASP A 108 -0.20 -7.47 -12.85
N GLY A 109 -1.05 -6.45 -12.72
CA GLY A 109 -1.48 -5.60 -13.82
C GLY A 109 -0.36 -4.69 -14.32
N LYS A 110 -0.49 -4.28 -15.57
CA LYS A 110 0.45 -3.33 -16.19
C LYS A 110 0.15 -1.91 -15.72
N ASN A 111 1.16 -1.21 -15.26
CA ASN A 111 1.01 0.20 -14.86
C ASN A 111 0.48 1.08 -15.98
N LYS A 112 0.80 0.74 -17.23
CA LYS A 112 0.32 1.45 -18.39
C LYS A 112 -1.23 1.49 -18.47
N ASP A 113 -1.89 0.41 -18.10
CA ASP A 113 -3.36 0.32 -18.12
C ASP A 113 -3.98 1.19 -17.03
N LEU A 114 -3.34 1.24 -15.86
CA LEU A 114 -3.71 2.13 -14.78
C LEU A 114 -3.54 3.61 -15.15
N PHE A 115 -2.39 3.97 -15.70
CA PHE A 115 -2.12 5.34 -16.12
C PHE A 115 -3.03 5.79 -17.28
N ALA A 116 -3.43 4.89 -18.16
CA ALA A 116 -4.38 5.19 -19.21
C ALA A 116 -5.73 5.65 -18.64
N VAL A 117 -6.23 5.00 -17.62
CA VAL A 117 -7.48 5.39 -16.94
C VAL A 117 -7.33 6.75 -16.26
N ILE A 118 -6.24 6.97 -15.55
CA ILE A 118 -5.98 8.23 -14.84
C ILE A 118 -5.88 9.39 -15.83
N ASP A 119 -5.14 9.20 -16.92
CA ASP A 119 -4.97 10.22 -17.97
C ASP A 119 -6.31 10.60 -18.60
N ARG A 120 -7.15 9.59 -18.91
CA ARG A 120 -8.50 9.84 -19.44
C ARG A 120 -9.38 10.60 -18.47
N CYS A 121 -9.31 10.27 -17.18
CA CYS A 121 -10.05 11.00 -16.16
C CYS A 121 -9.60 12.46 -16.06
N GLN A 122 -8.29 12.69 -16.02
CA GLN A 122 -7.72 14.05 -15.93
C GLN A 122 -8.05 14.92 -17.13
N ARG A 123 -7.97 14.38 -18.34
CA ARG A 123 -8.33 15.10 -19.57
C ARG A 123 -9.79 15.56 -19.60
N ASN A 124 -10.66 14.82 -18.93
CA ASN A 124 -12.09 15.13 -18.86
C ASN A 124 -12.48 15.91 -17.59
N GLY A 125 -11.51 16.42 -16.85
CA GLY A 125 -11.75 17.20 -15.64
C GLY A 125 -12.19 16.38 -14.43
N ILE A 126 -12.07 15.06 -14.49
CA ILE A 126 -12.35 14.17 -13.35
C ILE A 126 -11.09 14.10 -12.49
N THR A 127 -11.08 14.85 -11.40
CA THR A 127 -9.92 14.98 -10.51
C THR A 127 -10.07 14.22 -9.20
N ARG A 128 -11.27 13.75 -8.90
CA ARG A 128 -11.57 13.00 -7.68
C ARG A 128 -11.46 11.51 -7.94
N PHE A 129 -10.30 10.95 -7.67
CA PHE A 129 -10.09 9.50 -7.75
C PHE A 129 -9.32 9.01 -6.53
N SER A 130 -9.58 7.78 -6.16
CA SER A 130 -8.92 7.04 -5.10
C SER A 130 -8.33 5.77 -5.68
N LEU A 131 -7.07 5.51 -5.36
CA LEU A 131 -6.39 4.28 -5.73
C LEU A 131 -6.44 3.31 -4.54
N ARG A 132 -6.96 2.12 -4.76
CA ARG A 132 -6.87 1.03 -3.81
C ARG A 132 -6.02 -0.09 -4.39
N THR A 133 -4.96 -0.40 -3.69
CA THR A 133 -4.25 -1.66 -3.87
C THR A 133 -4.75 -2.63 -2.81
N GLU A 134 -5.19 -3.81 -3.21
CA GLU A 134 -5.52 -4.83 -2.23
C GLU A 134 -4.22 -5.33 -1.61
N PRO A 135 -4.10 -5.30 -0.27
CA PRO A 135 -3.01 -6.00 0.37
C PRO A 135 -3.18 -7.49 0.02
N THR A 136 -2.12 -8.08 -0.51
CA THR A 136 -2.07 -9.52 -0.75
C THR A 136 -2.25 -10.20 0.61
N THR A 137 -3.45 -10.69 0.87
CA THR A 137 -3.65 -11.60 1.99
C THR A 137 -2.94 -12.89 1.63
N ASN A 138 -1.66 -13.01 2.00
CA ASN A 138 -0.98 -14.28 2.01
C ASN A 138 -1.70 -15.16 3.03
N ARG A 139 -2.47 -16.09 2.52
CA ARG A 139 -2.82 -17.28 3.27
C ARG A 139 -1.73 -18.31 3.13
#